data_f1a99299ec0a9b2213162ad74f8f2f35
#
_entry.id   f1a99299ec0a9b2213162ad74f8f2f35
#
_cell.length_a   1.000
_cell.length_b   1.000
_cell.length_c   1.000
_cell.angle_alpha   90.00
_cell.angle_beta   90.00
_cell.angle_gamma   90.00
#
_symmetry.space_group_name_H-M   'P 1'
#
loop_
_entity.id
_entity.type
_entity.pdbx_description
1 polymer ?
#
loop_
_entity_poly.entity_id
_entity_poly.type
_entity_poly.pdbx_seq_one_letter_code
_entity_poly.pdbx_strand_id
1 'polypeptide(L)'
;MAVDLFKIGLYLDSLEMVFALQWWAVAVPQLSFIPLVPPVTDLPWIQGVASSAGGATLLAWYGAVHFGNGLASALILKNEGGKAPKWYALSFGLTQLLIALFCGILDPSKGVAGVYPVGMIFHGAAALGLLSPVWRPFVDKLTGAPVKTRSGRKSRTPKRYQ
;
A
#
# COMPACT_ATOMS: atom_id res chain seq x y z
N MET A 1 -22.38 -10.85 0.46
CA MET A 1 -21.01 -11.02 -0.10
C MET A 1 -19.99 -10.62 0.96
N ALA A 2 -19.03 -11.48 1.31
CA ALA A 2 -17.98 -11.08 2.25
C ALA A 2 -17.00 -10.14 1.53
N VAL A 3 -16.72 -9.02 2.17
CA VAL A 3 -15.76 -8.03 1.65
C VAL A 3 -14.35 -8.62 1.69
N ASP A 4 -13.67 -8.60 0.56
CA ASP A 4 -12.28 -9.04 0.44
C ASP A 4 -11.34 -7.89 0.80
N LEU A 5 -11.00 -7.82 2.08
CA LEU A 5 -10.15 -6.75 2.60
C LEU A 5 -8.75 -6.75 1.97
N PHE A 6 -8.23 -7.92 1.60
CA PHE A 6 -6.93 -8.00 0.94
C PHE A 6 -6.95 -7.33 -0.43
N LYS A 7 -8.00 -7.56 -1.22
CA LYS A 7 -8.18 -6.87 -2.50
C LYS A 7 -8.30 -5.37 -2.33
N ILE A 8 -9.03 -4.92 -1.29
CA ILE A 8 -9.09 -3.48 -0.99
C ILE A 8 -7.69 -2.93 -0.71
N GLY A 9 -6.90 -3.64 0.11
CA GLY A 9 -5.52 -3.26 0.36
C GLY A 9 -4.68 -3.16 -0.91
N LEU A 10 -4.81 -4.14 -1.83
CA LEU A 10 -4.11 -4.10 -3.11
C LEU A 10 -4.57 -2.93 -4.00
N TYR A 11 -5.87 -2.58 -4.00
CA TYR A 11 -6.37 -1.41 -4.74
C TYR A 11 -5.79 -0.11 -4.18
N LEU A 12 -5.80 0.07 -2.85
CA LEU A 12 -5.23 1.24 -2.22
C LEU A 12 -3.72 1.35 -2.51
N ASP A 13 -3.00 0.26 -2.35
CA ASP A 13 -1.56 0.21 -2.63
C ASP A 13 -1.25 0.51 -4.11
N SER A 14 -2.10 0.05 -5.04
CA SER A 14 -1.92 0.34 -6.48
C SER A 14 -2.07 1.83 -6.81
N LEU A 15 -2.79 2.62 -6.01
CA LEU A 15 -2.89 4.08 -6.18
C LEU A 15 -1.56 4.79 -5.88
N GLU A 16 -0.61 4.14 -5.23
CA GLU A 16 0.71 4.69 -4.99
C GLU A 16 1.46 5.02 -6.29
N MET A 17 1.16 4.36 -7.40
CA MET A 17 1.70 4.75 -8.70
C MET A 17 1.34 6.19 -9.07
N VAL A 18 0.13 6.63 -8.74
CA VAL A 18 -0.30 8.01 -9.00
C VAL A 18 0.47 8.99 -8.12
N PHE A 19 0.65 8.66 -6.83
CA PHE A 19 1.44 9.48 -5.92
C PHE A 19 2.92 9.53 -6.35
N ALA A 20 3.48 8.42 -6.81
CA ALA A 20 4.84 8.36 -7.34
C ALA A 20 5.05 9.34 -8.51
N LEU A 21 4.09 9.43 -9.42
CA LEU A 21 4.13 10.39 -10.52
C LEU A 21 4.16 11.85 -10.02
N GLN A 22 3.45 12.15 -8.93
CA GLN A 22 3.47 13.48 -8.31
C GLN A 22 4.85 13.79 -7.68
N TRP A 23 5.48 12.83 -7.01
CA TRP A 23 6.83 12.98 -6.46
C TRP A 23 7.85 13.24 -7.56
N TRP A 24 7.75 12.51 -8.67
CA TRP A 24 8.64 12.70 -9.82
C TRP A 24 8.41 14.04 -10.52
N ALA A 25 7.16 14.49 -10.63
CA ALA A 25 6.84 15.80 -11.22
C ALA A 25 7.51 16.95 -10.45
N VAL A 26 7.64 16.81 -9.12
CA VAL A 26 8.32 17.80 -8.27
C VAL A 26 9.84 17.63 -8.30
N ALA A 27 10.33 16.38 -8.28
CA ALA A 27 11.75 16.10 -8.11
C ALA A 27 12.55 16.13 -9.43
N VAL A 28 11.91 15.89 -10.57
CA VAL A 28 12.57 15.72 -11.88
C VAL A 28 12.07 16.79 -12.84
N PRO A 29 12.88 17.80 -13.18
CA PRO A 29 12.45 18.92 -14.03
C PRO A 29 11.88 18.50 -15.38
N GLN A 30 12.39 17.40 -15.96
CA GLN A 30 11.92 16.84 -17.24
C GLN A 30 10.50 16.28 -17.18
N LEU A 31 10.00 16.02 -15.96
CA LEU A 31 8.65 15.48 -15.70
C LEU A 31 7.68 16.55 -15.17
N SER A 32 8.07 17.82 -15.15
CA SER A 32 7.23 18.93 -14.68
C SER A 32 5.97 19.15 -15.52
N PHE A 33 5.86 18.51 -16.69
CA PHE A 33 4.62 18.51 -17.48
C PHE A 33 3.50 17.64 -16.86
N ILE A 34 3.81 16.77 -15.91
CA ILE A 34 2.81 15.99 -15.19
C ILE A 34 2.03 16.95 -14.29
N PRO A 35 0.70 17.04 -14.43
CA PRO A 35 -0.09 17.95 -13.62
C PRO A 35 -0.05 17.51 -12.15
N LEU A 36 0.32 18.45 -11.29
CA LEU A 36 0.25 18.25 -9.83
C LEU A 36 -1.20 18.40 -9.40
N VAL A 37 -1.65 17.47 -8.56
CA VAL A 37 -3.00 17.51 -7.99
C VAL A 37 -2.93 17.93 -6.51
N PRO A 38 -3.92 18.68 -6.00
CA PRO A 38 -4.02 18.92 -4.57
C PRO A 38 -4.13 17.57 -3.82
N PRO A 39 -3.53 17.42 -2.65
CA PRO A 39 -2.81 18.41 -1.86
C PRO A 39 -1.31 18.55 -2.19
N VAL A 40 -0.77 17.89 -3.22
CA VAL A 40 0.68 17.89 -3.49
C VAL A 40 1.19 19.29 -3.84
N THR A 41 0.39 20.06 -4.59
CA THR A 41 0.73 21.46 -4.94
C THR A 41 0.85 22.37 -3.72
N ASP A 42 0.09 22.06 -2.67
CA ASP A 42 -0.07 22.93 -1.50
C ASP A 42 0.79 22.48 -0.31
N LEU A 43 1.75 21.58 -0.57
CA LEU A 43 2.66 21.06 0.44
C LEU A 43 4.02 21.77 0.43
N PRO A 44 4.20 22.84 1.24
CA PRO A 44 5.46 23.61 1.26
C PRO A 44 6.68 22.73 1.57
N TRP A 45 6.51 21.67 2.35
CA TRP A 45 7.59 20.78 2.71
C TRP A 45 8.12 19.97 1.51
N ILE A 46 7.27 19.61 0.55
CA ILE A 46 7.72 18.90 -0.68
C ILE A 46 8.66 19.81 -1.46
N GLN A 47 8.26 21.07 -1.64
CA GLN A 47 9.09 22.06 -2.33
C GLN A 47 10.39 22.32 -1.56
N GLY A 48 10.29 22.39 -0.24
CA GLY A 48 11.45 22.55 0.65
C GLY A 48 12.41 21.38 0.57
N VAL A 49 11.91 20.13 0.52
CA VAL A 49 12.75 18.94 0.33
C VAL A 49 13.34 18.93 -1.08
N ALA A 50 12.56 19.19 -2.11
CA ALA A 50 13.02 19.17 -3.49
C ALA A 50 14.14 20.19 -3.76
N SER A 51 14.09 21.34 -3.10
CA SER A 51 15.10 22.40 -3.21
C SER A 51 16.34 22.18 -2.33
N SER A 52 16.31 21.22 -1.41
CA SER A 52 17.44 20.91 -0.55
C SER A 52 18.50 20.05 -1.25
N ALA A 53 19.75 20.13 -0.76
CA ALA A 53 20.83 19.29 -1.29
C ALA A 53 20.47 17.78 -1.16
N GLY A 54 20.38 17.08 -2.28
CA GLY A 54 20.00 15.67 -2.34
C GLY A 54 18.52 15.38 -2.15
N GLY A 55 17.69 16.37 -1.81
CA GLY A 55 16.27 16.18 -1.57
C GLY A 55 15.50 15.76 -2.81
N ALA A 56 15.81 16.34 -3.96
CA ALA A 56 15.21 15.90 -5.25
C ALA A 56 15.52 14.43 -5.54
N THR A 57 16.76 13.98 -5.31
CA THR A 57 17.15 12.58 -5.47
C THR A 57 16.37 11.69 -4.52
N LEU A 58 16.22 12.08 -3.26
CA LEU A 58 15.46 11.34 -2.25
C LEU A 58 13.98 11.20 -2.65
N LEU A 59 13.36 12.28 -3.10
CA LEU A 59 11.97 12.24 -3.60
C LEU A 59 11.83 11.38 -4.85
N ALA A 60 12.80 11.41 -5.76
CA ALA A 60 12.78 10.56 -6.94
C ALA A 60 12.88 9.06 -6.57
N TRP A 61 13.73 8.70 -5.61
CA TRP A 61 13.83 7.34 -5.11
C TRP A 61 12.56 6.90 -4.38
N TYR A 62 12.02 7.79 -3.55
CA TYR A 62 10.76 7.53 -2.86
C TYR A 62 9.65 7.25 -3.88
N GLY A 63 9.54 8.08 -4.92
CA GLY A 63 8.63 7.84 -6.04
C GLY A 63 8.86 6.48 -6.72
N ALA A 64 10.11 6.06 -6.93
CA ALA A 64 10.42 4.77 -7.55
C ALA A 64 9.95 3.58 -6.68
N VAL A 65 10.14 3.66 -5.37
CA VAL A 65 9.67 2.63 -4.43
C VAL A 65 8.14 2.54 -4.43
N HIS A 66 7.45 3.68 -4.34
CA HIS A 66 5.98 3.71 -4.37
C HIS A 66 5.42 3.23 -5.71
N PHE A 67 6.05 3.62 -6.82
CA PHE A 67 5.64 3.13 -8.13
C PHE A 67 5.80 1.60 -8.24
N GLY A 68 6.93 1.06 -7.78
CA GLY A 68 7.19 -0.38 -7.78
C GLY A 68 6.19 -1.16 -6.94
N ASN A 69 5.88 -0.67 -5.75
CA ASN A 69 4.89 -1.27 -4.85
C ASN A 69 3.50 -1.26 -5.48
N GLY A 70 3.05 -0.10 -5.94
CA GLY A 70 1.76 0.04 -6.57
C GLY A 70 1.61 -0.82 -7.83
N LEU A 71 2.66 -0.89 -8.66
CA LEU A 71 2.69 -1.75 -9.85
C LEU A 71 2.58 -3.22 -9.47
N ALA A 72 3.31 -3.68 -8.45
CA ALA A 72 3.24 -5.06 -8.00
C ALA A 72 1.83 -5.42 -7.53
N SER A 73 1.17 -4.55 -6.77
CA SER A 73 -0.22 -4.74 -6.32
C SER A 73 -1.19 -4.76 -7.49
N ALA A 74 -1.03 -3.86 -8.47
CA ALA A 74 -1.86 -3.84 -9.68
C ALA A 74 -1.70 -5.13 -10.51
N LEU A 75 -0.48 -5.65 -10.64
CA LEU A 75 -0.21 -6.91 -11.34
C LEU A 75 -0.84 -8.11 -10.63
N ILE A 76 -0.79 -8.14 -9.30
CA ILE A 76 -1.45 -9.19 -8.51
C ILE A 76 -2.97 -9.14 -8.69
N LEU A 77 -3.56 -7.94 -8.70
CA LEU A 77 -4.98 -7.78 -8.96
C LEU A 77 -5.36 -8.31 -10.34
N LYS A 78 -4.57 -7.96 -11.36
CA LYS A 78 -4.85 -8.29 -12.76
C LYS A 78 -4.60 -9.78 -13.07
N ASN A 79 -3.45 -10.29 -12.67
CA ASN A 79 -2.99 -11.61 -13.14
C ASN A 79 -3.40 -12.74 -12.21
N GLU A 80 -3.44 -12.47 -10.89
CA GLU A 80 -3.71 -13.49 -9.87
C GLU A 80 -5.11 -13.34 -9.25
N GLY A 81 -5.94 -12.46 -9.80
CA GLY A 81 -7.27 -12.19 -9.28
C GLY A 81 -7.28 -11.70 -7.82
N GLY A 82 -6.20 -11.06 -7.40
CA GLY A 82 -6.01 -10.59 -6.03
C GLY A 82 -5.54 -11.66 -5.05
N LYS A 83 -4.95 -12.76 -5.53
CA LYS A 83 -4.31 -13.77 -4.68
C LYS A 83 -2.81 -13.51 -4.66
N ALA A 84 -2.25 -13.38 -3.47
CA ALA A 84 -0.81 -13.21 -3.30
C ALA A 84 -0.25 -14.18 -2.26
N PRO A 85 1.04 -14.51 -2.34
CA PRO A 85 1.72 -15.24 -1.28
C PRO A 85 1.63 -14.49 0.04
N LYS A 86 1.59 -15.22 1.16
CA LYS A 86 1.55 -14.60 2.51
C LYS A 86 2.74 -13.68 2.78
N TRP A 87 3.91 -14.02 2.24
CA TRP A 87 5.10 -13.18 2.41
C TRP A 87 4.92 -11.81 1.76
N TYR A 88 4.23 -11.73 0.62
CA TYR A 88 3.90 -10.46 -0.02
C TYR A 88 2.99 -9.62 0.89
N ALA A 89 1.88 -10.21 1.34
CA ALA A 89 0.95 -9.56 2.24
C ALA A 89 1.65 -9.02 3.50
N LEU A 90 2.56 -9.82 4.08
CA LEU A 90 3.33 -9.43 5.25
C LEU A 90 4.31 -8.31 4.95
N SER A 91 5.13 -8.44 3.91
CA SER A 91 6.17 -7.47 3.56
C SER A 91 5.55 -6.11 3.20
N PHE A 92 4.65 -6.08 2.24
CA PHE A 92 4.04 -4.83 1.78
C PHE A 92 3.10 -4.24 2.83
N GLY A 93 2.33 -5.08 3.54
CA GLY A 93 1.47 -4.63 4.61
C GLY A 93 2.24 -4.03 5.79
N LEU A 94 3.40 -4.58 6.16
CA LEU A 94 4.27 -3.99 7.17
C LEU A 94 4.90 -2.68 6.69
N THR A 95 5.30 -2.59 5.42
CA THR A 95 5.79 -1.33 4.84
C THR A 95 4.74 -0.23 4.95
N GLN A 96 3.50 -0.51 4.56
CA GLN A 96 2.39 0.43 4.68
C GLN A 96 2.10 0.81 6.14
N LEU A 97 2.16 -0.14 7.05
CA LEU A 97 2.00 0.10 8.48
C LEU A 97 3.08 1.04 9.03
N LEU A 98 4.34 0.80 8.68
CA LEU A 98 5.46 1.64 9.10
C LEU A 98 5.31 3.07 8.55
N ILE A 99 4.94 3.23 7.28
CA ILE A 99 4.68 4.55 6.71
C ILE A 99 3.54 5.25 7.48
N ALA A 100 2.44 4.55 7.77
CA ALA A 100 1.34 5.12 8.55
C ALA A 100 1.78 5.56 9.94
N LEU A 101 2.60 4.74 10.62
CA LEU A 101 3.15 5.08 11.95
C LEU A 101 4.07 6.30 11.89
N PHE A 102 4.95 6.38 10.89
CA PHE A 102 5.82 7.55 10.70
C PHE A 102 5.00 8.80 10.39
N CYS A 103 3.95 8.70 9.57
CA CYS A 103 3.03 9.81 9.33
C CYS A 103 2.33 10.29 10.63
N GLY A 104 2.06 9.37 11.57
CA GLY A 104 1.43 9.71 12.85
C GLY A 104 2.39 10.22 13.94
N ILE A 105 3.68 9.84 13.88
CA ILE A 105 4.69 10.20 14.89
C ILE A 105 5.39 11.51 14.54
N LEU A 106 5.57 11.80 13.26
CA LEU A 106 6.20 13.05 12.84
C LEU A 106 5.32 14.22 13.23
N ASP A 107 5.87 15.08 14.08
CA ASP A 107 5.17 16.18 14.74
C ASP A 107 4.52 17.15 13.74
N PRO A 108 3.20 17.24 13.68
CA PRO A 108 2.49 18.14 12.79
C PRO A 108 2.70 19.62 13.13
N SER A 109 3.20 19.95 14.33
CA SER A 109 3.49 21.34 14.74
C SER A 109 4.62 21.97 13.92
N LYS A 110 5.43 21.18 13.23
CA LYS A 110 6.53 21.64 12.38
C LYS A 110 6.14 21.90 10.92
N GLY A 111 4.88 22.14 10.64
CA GLY A 111 4.47 22.77 9.40
C GLY A 111 3.73 21.89 8.38
N VAL A 112 3.24 20.72 8.75
CA VAL A 112 2.57 19.82 7.80
C VAL A 112 1.28 19.24 8.36
N ALA A 113 0.56 20.00 9.15
CA ALA A 113 -0.64 19.57 9.89
C ALA A 113 -1.77 18.96 9.02
N GLY A 114 -1.79 19.24 7.72
CA GLY A 114 -2.86 18.76 6.85
C GLY A 114 -2.59 17.41 6.16
N VAL A 115 -1.34 16.98 6.03
CA VAL A 115 -0.96 15.84 5.17
C VAL A 115 -0.75 14.57 5.96
N TYR A 116 -0.19 14.67 7.15
CA TYR A 116 0.07 13.48 7.97
C TYR A 116 -1.18 12.69 8.33
N PRO A 117 -2.31 13.29 8.72
CA PRO A 117 -3.54 12.54 8.94
C PRO A 117 -4.02 11.80 7.70
N VAL A 118 -3.93 12.41 6.52
CA VAL A 118 -4.33 11.77 5.26
C VAL A 118 -3.39 10.62 4.92
N GLY A 119 -2.08 10.84 5.02
CA GLY A 119 -1.07 9.79 4.83
C GLY A 119 -1.25 8.64 5.82
N MET A 120 -1.45 8.94 7.11
CA MET A 120 -1.69 7.95 8.14
C MET A 120 -2.95 7.12 7.85
N ILE A 121 -4.05 7.76 7.47
CA ILE A 121 -5.32 7.08 7.16
C ILE A 121 -5.16 6.22 5.90
N PHE A 122 -4.57 6.77 4.84
CA PHE A 122 -4.39 6.06 3.58
C PHE A 122 -3.51 4.82 3.74
N HIS A 123 -2.30 5.00 4.26
CA HIS A 123 -1.35 3.90 4.46
C HIS A 123 -1.83 2.94 5.55
N GLY A 124 -2.51 3.42 6.58
CA GLY A 124 -3.14 2.59 7.60
C GLY A 124 -4.25 1.69 7.02
N ALA A 125 -5.11 2.22 6.17
CA ALA A 125 -6.15 1.45 5.49
C ALA A 125 -5.54 0.41 4.53
N ALA A 126 -4.52 0.79 3.75
CA ALA A 126 -3.78 -0.12 2.89
C ALA A 126 -3.12 -1.25 3.70
N ALA A 127 -2.46 -0.92 4.82
CA ALA A 127 -1.85 -1.89 5.73
C ALA A 127 -2.88 -2.88 6.30
N LEU A 128 -4.01 -2.39 6.81
CA LEU A 128 -5.09 -3.23 7.34
C LEU A 128 -5.62 -4.20 6.28
N GLY A 129 -5.78 -3.72 5.06
CA GLY A 129 -6.18 -4.55 3.92
C GLY A 129 -5.14 -5.60 3.58
N LEU A 130 -3.90 -5.18 3.31
CA LEU A 130 -2.81 -6.08 2.91
C LEU A 130 -2.46 -7.11 3.99
N LEU A 131 -2.49 -6.74 5.26
CA LEU A 131 -2.24 -7.66 6.38
C LEU A 131 -3.44 -8.54 6.73
N SER A 132 -4.60 -8.37 6.08
CA SER A 132 -5.81 -9.14 6.42
C SER A 132 -5.64 -10.67 6.35
N PRO A 133 -4.85 -11.25 5.43
CA PRO A 133 -4.57 -12.69 5.44
C PRO A 133 -3.78 -13.17 6.67
N VAL A 134 -3.13 -12.24 7.38
CA VAL A 134 -2.32 -12.53 8.57
C VAL A 134 -3.15 -12.39 9.84
N TRP A 135 -3.81 -11.22 10.03
CA TRP A 135 -4.52 -10.94 11.29
C TRP A 135 -5.93 -11.53 11.37
N ARG A 136 -6.63 -11.66 10.23
CA ARG A 136 -8.02 -12.14 10.22
C ARG A 136 -8.20 -13.53 10.82
N PRO A 137 -7.36 -14.54 10.50
CA PRO A 137 -7.48 -15.86 11.14
C PRO A 137 -7.32 -15.82 12.67
N PHE A 138 -6.53 -14.87 13.16
CA PHE A 138 -6.35 -14.68 14.60
C PHE A 138 -7.59 -14.07 15.25
N VAL A 139 -8.17 -13.03 14.64
CA VAL A 139 -9.41 -12.41 15.12
C VAL A 139 -10.57 -13.41 15.06
N ASP A 140 -10.73 -14.14 13.96
CA ASP A 140 -11.76 -15.16 13.80
C ASP A 140 -11.67 -16.22 14.93
N LYS A 141 -10.46 -16.62 15.31
CA LYS A 141 -10.25 -17.54 16.43
C LYS A 141 -10.64 -16.93 17.77
N LEU A 142 -10.33 -15.66 18.02
CA LEU A 142 -10.66 -14.97 19.27
C LEU A 142 -12.15 -14.72 19.42
N THR A 143 -12.84 -14.43 18.33
CA THR A 143 -14.27 -14.10 18.33
C THR A 143 -15.17 -15.31 18.21
N GLY A 144 -14.61 -16.52 18.06
CA GLY A 144 -15.39 -17.74 17.83
C GLY A 144 -16.12 -17.75 16.49
N ALA A 145 -15.73 -16.87 15.56
CA ALA A 145 -16.32 -16.85 14.23
C ALA A 145 -16.10 -18.21 13.55
N PRO A 146 -17.12 -18.77 12.86
CA PRO A 146 -16.97 -20.06 12.22
C PRO A 146 -15.85 -20.03 11.20
N VAL A 147 -14.78 -20.76 11.48
CA VAL A 147 -13.68 -20.94 10.56
C VAL A 147 -14.24 -21.57 9.30
N LYS A 148 -14.33 -20.82 8.21
CA LYS A 148 -14.64 -21.38 6.90
C LYS A 148 -13.51 -22.32 6.52
N THR A 149 -13.60 -23.56 7.01
CA THR A 149 -12.73 -24.63 6.51
C THR A 149 -12.90 -24.64 5.00
N ARG A 150 -11.80 -24.64 4.30
CA ARG A 150 -11.70 -24.77 2.85
C ARG A 150 -12.17 -26.19 2.44
N SER A 151 -13.39 -26.59 2.88
CA SER A 151 -14.04 -27.84 2.55
C SER A 151 -14.62 -27.72 1.14
N GLY A 152 -13.83 -28.10 0.17
CA GLY A 152 -14.25 -28.13 -1.22
C GLY A 152 -13.26 -28.87 -2.10
N ARG A 153 -12.14 -29.28 -1.56
CA ARG A 153 -11.27 -30.21 -2.29
C ARG A 153 -11.76 -31.64 -2.00
N LYS A 154 -12.75 -32.10 -2.80
CA LYS A 154 -13.03 -33.53 -2.88
C LYS A 154 -11.70 -34.23 -3.11
N SER A 155 -11.23 -34.99 -2.13
CA SER A 155 -10.13 -35.92 -2.25
C SER A 155 -10.40 -36.80 -3.48
N ARG A 156 -9.75 -36.51 -4.59
CA ARG A 156 -9.67 -37.48 -5.69
C ARG A 156 -8.71 -38.54 -5.19
N THR A 157 -9.27 -39.60 -4.67
CA THR A 157 -8.56 -40.85 -4.44
C THR A 157 -7.83 -41.21 -5.73
N PRO A 158 -6.52 -41.47 -5.71
CA PRO A 158 -5.82 -41.89 -6.91
C PRO A 158 -6.45 -43.21 -7.38
N LYS A 159 -6.94 -43.26 -8.61
CA LYS A 159 -7.31 -44.55 -9.23
C LYS A 159 -6.04 -45.38 -9.27
N ARG A 160 -5.99 -46.44 -8.43
CA ARG A 160 -4.98 -47.49 -8.56
C ARG A 160 -5.20 -48.10 -9.95
N TYR A 161 -4.18 -48.08 -10.77
CA TYR A 161 -4.13 -48.89 -11.98
C TYR A 161 -4.13 -50.34 -11.54
N GLN A 162 -5.20 -51.08 -11.90
CA GLN A 162 -5.19 -52.51 -11.98
C GLN A 162 -4.67 -52.89 -13.35
#